data_83195ac646d964ca53277ad0f8ab4e80
#
_entry.id   83195ac646d964ca53277ad0f8ab4e80
#
_cell.length_a   1.000
_cell.length_b   1.000
_cell.length_c   1.000
_cell.angle_alpha   90.00
_cell.angle_beta   90.00
_cell.angle_gamma   90.00
#
_symmetry.space_group_name_H-M   'P 1'
#
loop_
_entity.id
_entity.type
_entity.pdbx_description
1 polymer ?
#
loop_
_entity_poly.entity_id
_entity_poly.type
_entity_poly.pdbx_seq_one_letter_code
_entity_poly.pdbx_strand_id
1 'polypeptide(L)'
;LEYIFTTLGCKFEHNEAQLNFPDYIERLQRRRHFRLSVPIDTKLFLESDQTQQEINLTNISMSGTLGFLKTFKVKDQKQPIFNKEEYLKNIKIVFPSETKGNKQEVKVNKAIIRRAEHDPQKNLDLYAFEFVSIDRDQEKMLIKIIYDLQRLFLQKK
;
A
#
# COMPACT_ATOMS: atom_id res chain seq x y z
N LEU A 1 2.62 8.29 11.74
CA LEU A 1 3.41 9.20 12.59
C LEU A 1 4.02 8.40 13.70
N GLU A 2 5.31 8.56 13.93
CA GLU A 2 6.04 7.95 15.03
C GLU A 2 6.62 9.08 15.89
N TYR A 3 6.51 8.91 17.18
CA TYR A 3 7.07 9.84 18.12
C TYR A 3 8.17 9.12 18.89
N ILE A 4 9.35 9.73 18.98
CA ILE A 4 10.48 9.23 19.75
C ILE A 4 10.80 10.24 20.83
N PHE A 5 10.98 9.77 22.05
CA PHE A 5 11.42 10.58 23.16
C PHE A 5 12.30 9.78 24.11
N THR A 6 13.16 10.47 24.81
CA THR A 6 13.95 9.90 25.88
C THR A 6 13.51 10.54 27.19
N THR A 7 13.29 9.75 28.21
CA THR A 7 12.94 10.24 29.55
C THR A 7 13.91 9.69 30.59
N LEU A 8 14.19 10.47 31.60
CA LEU A 8 14.99 10.07 32.75
C LEU A 8 14.04 9.66 33.88
N GLY A 9 14.25 8.43 34.36
CA GLY A 9 13.48 7.86 35.45
C GLY A 9 12.21 7.14 34.99
N CYS A 10 12.06 5.95 35.53
CA CYS A 10 10.88 5.11 35.35
C CYS A 10 10.58 4.46 36.72
N LYS A 11 9.33 4.55 37.18
CA LYS A 11 8.83 3.77 38.33
C LYS A 11 7.82 2.77 37.82
N PHE A 12 7.92 1.56 38.30
CA PHE A 12 6.93 0.51 38.05
C PHE A 12 6.14 0.26 39.31
N GLU A 13 4.85 0.58 39.29
CA GLU A 13 3.93 0.32 40.37
C GLU A 13 2.64 -0.28 39.83
N HIS A 14 2.15 -1.35 40.43
CA HIS A 14 0.86 -1.98 40.07
C HIS A 14 0.65 -2.31 38.57
N ASN A 15 1.67 -2.83 37.89
CA ASN A 15 1.68 -3.07 36.45
C ASN A 15 1.64 -1.82 35.55
N GLU A 16 1.86 -0.65 36.10
CA GLU A 16 1.93 0.59 35.34
C GLU A 16 3.36 1.16 35.39
N ALA A 17 3.79 1.70 34.24
CA ALA A 17 5.06 2.41 34.14
C ALA A 17 4.80 3.92 34.23
N GLN A 18 5.29 4.55 35.28
CA GLN A 18 5.28 6.01 35.42
C GLN A 18 6.59 6.57 34.89
N LEU A 19 6.50 7.38 33.86
CA LEU A 19 7.64 8.03 33.21
C LEU A 19 7.62 9.52 33.51
N ASN A 20 8.80 10.12 33.68
CA ASN A 20 8.90 11.57 33.72
C ASN A 20 8.54 12.14 32.35
N PHE A 21 7.89 13.30 32.33
CA PHE A 21 7.56 13.98 31.08
C PHE A 21 8.87 14.34 30.34
N PRO A 22 9.03 14.00 29.06
CA PRO A 22 10.25 14.29 28.31
C PRO A 22 10.37 15.80 28.02
N ASP A 23 11.59 16.33 28.03
CA ASP A 23 11.88 17.72 27.70
C ASP A 23 11.57 18.04 26.23
N TYR A 24 11.69 17.06 25.35
CA TYR A 24 11.34 17.18 23.93
C TYR A 24 10.85 15.85 23.37
N ILE A 25 10.02 15.95 22.33
CA ILE A 25 9.47 14.81 21.59
C ILE A 25 9.80 15.01 20.12
N GLU A 26 10.55 14.08 19.54
CA GLU A 26 10.81 14.09 18.10
C GLU A 26 9.65 13.45 17.35
N ARG A 27 9.14 14.17 16.35
CA ARG A 27 8.14 13.65 15.43
C ARG A 27 8.81 13.15 14.14
N LEU A 28 8.84 11.84 13.95
CA LEU A 28 9.37 11.25 12.75
C LEU A 28 8.29 11.09 11.68
N GLN A 29 8.45 11.80 10.57
CA GLN A 29 7.66 11.59 9.36
C GLN A 29 8.44 10.71 8.39
N ARG A 30 8.30 9.39 8.48
CA ARG A 30 9.01 8.42 7.60
C ARG A 30 8.48 8.36 6.18
N ARG A 31 7.24 8.82 5.93
CA ARG A 31 6.60 8.73 4.62
C ARG A 31 6.71 10.05 3.87
N ARG A 32 7.31 10.02 2.68
CA ARG A 32 7.37 11.19 1.79
C ARG A 32 6.02 11.52 1.16
N HIS A 33 5.18 10.50 0.91
CA HIS A 33 3.89 10.65 0.24
C HIS A 33 2.76 10.15 1.12
N PHE A 34 1.65 10.88 1.07
CA PHE A 34 0.43 10.48 1.74
C PHE A 34 -0.18 9.25 1.08
N ARG A 35 -0.77 8.35 1.86
CA ARG A 35 -1.45 7.15 1.37
C ARG A 35 -2.94 7.32 1.55
N LEU A 36 -3.69 7.05 0.50
CA LEU A 36 -5.15 7.10 0.47
C LEU A 36 -5.72 5.70 0.29
N SER A 37 -6.80 5.40 1.00
CA SER A 37 -7.58 4.21 0.70
C SER A 37 -8.17 4.33 -0.71
N VAL A 38 -8.15 3.24 -1.44
CA VAL A 38 -8.76 3.20 -2.78
C VAL A 38 -10.18 2.65 -2.70
N PRO A 39 -11.03 2.95 -3.69
CA PRO A 39 -12.35 2.33 -3.81
C PRO A 39 -12.27 0.80 -3.84
N ILE A 40 -13.31 0.14 -3.36
CA ILE A 40 -13.48 -1.30 -3.49
C ILE A 40 -13.41 -1.65 -5.00
N ASP A 41 -12.83 -2.81 -5.34
CA ASP A 41 -12.60 -3.25 -6.72
C ASP A 41 -11.52 -2.48 -7.49
N THR A 42 -10.70 -1.67 -6.82
CA THR A 42 -9.46 -1.19 -7.42
C THR A 42 -8.46 -2.35 -7.50
N LYS A 43 -7.96 -2.61 -8.70
CA LYS A 43 -7.15 -3.79 -8.99
C LYS A 43 -5.84 -3.42 -9.65
N LEU A 44 -4.82 -4.19 -9.33
CA LEU A 44 -3.54 -4.17 -10.00
C LEU A 44 -3.40 -5.46 -10.79
N PHE A 45 -3.13 -5.32 -12.07
CA PHE A 45 -2.90 -6.42 -13.00
C PHE A 45 -1.43 -6.51 -13.35
N LEU A 46 -0.90 -7.72 -13.25
CA LEU A 46 0.44 -8.08 -13.69
C LEU A 46 0.30 -8.86 -14.98
N GLU A 47 0.86 -8.33 -16.05
CA GLU A 47 0.94 -9.06 -17.33
C GLU A 47 2.28 -9.79 -17.34
N SER A 48 2.27 -11.12 -17.18
CA SER A 48 3.39 -11.99 -17.50
C SER A 48 2.99 -12.86 -18.69
N ASP A 49 3.99 -13.35 -19.42
CA ASP A 49 3.79 -14.11 -20.70
C ASP A 49 2.89 -15.35 -20.58
N GLN A 50 2.56 -15.78 -19.37
CA GLN A 50 1.79 -17.03 -19.15
C GLN A 50 0.59 -16.87 -18.20
N THR A 51 0.53 -15.84 -17.36
CA THR A 51 -0.57 -15.67 -16.38
C THR A 51 -0.84 -14.22 -16.09
N GLN A 52 -2.10 -13.84 -16.11
CA GLN A 52 -2.55 -12.55 -15.59
C GLN A 52 -2.86 -12.70 -14.10
N GLN A 53 -2.09 -12.03 -13.26
CA GLN A 53 -2.36 -11.98 -11.82
C GLN A 53 -3.13 -10.71 -11.48
N GLU A 54 -4.16 -10.87 -10.65
CA GLU A 54 -5.03 -9.79 -10.21
C GLU A 54 -4.89 -9.60 -8.70
N ILE A 55 -4.42 -8.42 -8.29
CA ILE A 55 -4.20 -8.05 -6.89
C ILE A 55 -5.19 -6.96 -6.51
N ASN A 56 -5.96 -7.19 -5.44
CA ASN A 56 -6.89 -6.20 -4.91
C ASN A 56 -6.13 -5.15 -4.12
N LEU A 57 -6.27 -3.88 -4.46
CA LEU A 57 -5.58 -2.79 -3.79
C LEU A 57 -6.36 -2.30 -2.58
N THR A 58 -5.65 -1.88 -1.55
CA THR A 58 -6.22 -1.30 -0.32
C THR A 58 -5.90 0.18 -0.19
N ASN A 59 -4.72 0.59 -0.60
CA ASN A 59 -4.32 2.00 -0.60
C ASN A 59 -3.30 2.29 -1.70
N ILE A 60 -3.17 3.56 -2.02
CA ILE A 60 -2.24 4.07 -3.04
C ILE A 60 -1.60 5.38 -2.58
N SER A 61 -0.42 5.65 -3.09
CA SER A 61 0.30 6.93 -2.97
C SER A 61 1.02 7.23 -4.29
N MET A 62 1.67 8.37 -4.37
CA MET A 62 2.51 8.73 -5.53
C MET A 62 3.66 7.76 -5.78
N SER A 63 4.17 7.10 -4.73
CA SER A 63 5.35 6.24 -4.82
C SER A 63 5.06 4.76 -4.74
N GLY A 64 3.79 4.34 -4.59
CA GLY A 64 3.48 2.92 -4.47
C GLY A 64 2.09 2.62 -3.95
N THR A 65 1.81 1.34 -3.81
CA THR A 65 0.50 0.81 -3.41
C THR A 65 0.65 -0.41 -2.50
N LEU A 66 -0.39 -0.68 -1.72
CA LEU A 66 -0.55 -1.89 -0.93
C LEU A 66 -1.77 -2.66 -1.44
N GLY A 67 -1.62 -3.96 -1.60
CA GLY A 67 -2.71 -4.83 -2.02
C GLY A 67 -2.60 -6.23 -1.47
N PHE A 68 -3.57 -7.04 -1.79
CA PHE A 68 -3.61 -8.45 -1.40
C PHE A 68 -4.12 -9.33 -2.53
N LEU A 69 -3.60 -10.55 -2.57
CA LEU A 69 -4.05 -11.62 -3.44
C LEU A 69 -4.71 -12.70 -2.58
N LYS A 70 -5.93 -13.10 -2.93
CA LYS A 70 -6.59 -14.25 -2.30
C LYS A 70 -5.99 -15.52 -2.90
N THR A 71 -5.31 -16.29 -2.09
CA THR A 71 -4.78 -17.59 -2.49
C THR A 71 -5.89 -18.62 -2.39
N PHE A 72 -6.39 -19.10 -3.53
CA PHE A 72 -7.29 -20.25 -3.56
C PHE A 72 -6.46 -21.49 -3.20
N LYS A 73 -6.84 -22.12 -2.10
CA LYS A 73 -6.20 -23.24 -1.41
C LYS A 73 -5.53 -24.25 -2.36
N VAL A 74 -4.23 -24.19 -2.45
CA VAL A 74 -3.41 -25.38 -2.51
C VAL A 74 -2.95 -25.61 -1.07
N LYS A 75 -3.32 -26.73 -0.45
CA LYS A 75 -3.17 -27.02 1.01
C LYS A 75 -1.74 -26.91 1.56
N ASP A 76 -0.73 -26.71 0.70
CA ASP A 76 0.69 -26.74 1.06
C ASP A 76 1.45 -25.44 0.70
N GLN A 77 0.79 -24.41 0.19
CA GLN A 77 1.49 -23.18 -0.17
C GLN A 77 1.66 -22.29 1.08
N LYS A 78 2.84 -22.39 1.69
CA LYS A 78 3.22 -21.61 2.89
C LYS A 78 3.91 -20.28 2.58
N GLN A 79 4.16 -19.99 1.31
CA GLN A 79 4.90 -18.81 0.88
C GLN A 79 4.11 -17.98 -0.14
N PRO A 80 4.28 -16.65 -0.14
CA PRO A 80 3.68 -15.78 -1.14
C PRO A 80 4.19 -16.12 -2.55
N ILE A 81 3.36 -15.87 -3.57
CA ILE A 81 3.69 -16.15 -4.99
C ILE A 81 4.86 -15.29 -5.47
N PHE A 82 4.92 -14.04 -5.02
CA PHE A 82 5.99 -13.10 -5.36
C PHE A 82 6.92 -12.90 -4.18
N ASN A 83 8.21 -12.67 -4.46
CA ASN A 83 9.22 -12.50 -3.44
C ASN A 83 9.46 -11.01 -3.14
N LYS A 84 9.89 -10.71 -1.92
CA LYS A 84 10.40 -9.39 -1.57
C LYS A 84 11.63 -9.06 -2.44
N GLU A 85 11.77 -7.79 -2.83
CA GLU A 85 12.81 -7.24 -3.72
C GLU A 85 12.71 -7.74 -5.18
N GLU A 86 11.63 -8.43 -5.54
CA GLU A 86 11.35 -8.80 -6.91
C GLU A 86 10.89 -7.58 -7.72
N TYR A 87 11.38 -7.49 -8.96
CA TYR A 87 10.98 -6.44 -9.90
C TYR A 87 9.89 -6.93 -10.84
N LEU A 88 8.86 -6.13 -10.94
CA LEU A 88 7.72 -6.36 -11.85
C LEU A 88 7.71 -5.30 -12.93
N LYS A 89 7.28 -5.68 -14.13
CA LYS A 89 7.15 -4.80 -15.29
C LYS A 89 5.72 -4.78 -15.81
N ASN A 90 5.38 -3.73 -16.57
CA ASN A 90 4.09 -3.61 -17.27
C ASN A 90 2.88 -3.80 -16.36
N ILE A 91 2.86 -3.05 -15.27
CA ILE A 91 1.79 -3.11 -14.27
C ILE A 91 0.67 -2.18 -14.71
N LYS A 92 -0.57 -2.65 -14.63
CA LYS A 92 -1.75 -1.85 -14.88
C LYS A 92 -2.60 -1.76 -13.62
N ILE A 93 -2.91 -0.54 -13.19
CA ILE A 93 -3.81 -0.27 -12.08
C ILE A 93 -5.13 0.24 -12.65
N VAL A 94 -6.22 -0.42 -12.30
CA VAL A 94 -7.58 -0.11 -12.77
C VAL A 94 -8.42 0.35 -11.59
N PHE A 95 -8.97 1.55 -11.69
CA PHE A 95 -9.88 2.12 -10.70
C PHE A 95 -11.31 1.95 -11.19
N PRO A 96 -12.24 1.53 -10.31
CA PRO A 96 -13.65 1.47 -10.67
C PRO A 96 -14.18 2.88 -10.93
N SER A 97 -15.05 3.02 -11.91
CA SER A 97 -15.75 4.27 -12.17
C SER A 97 -17.14 4.24 -11.52
N GLU A 98 -17.55 5.34 -10.90
CA GLU A 98 -18.91 5.52 -10.41
C GLU A 98 -19.93 5.62 -11.54
N THR A 99 -19.49 6.03 -12.72
CA THR A 99 -20.32 6.09 -13.94
C THR A 99 -20.03 4.91 -14.86
N LYS A 100 -21.07 4.20 -15.26
CA LYS A 100 -20.96 3.08 -16.23
C LYS A 100 -20.22 3.52 -17.49
N GLY A 101 -18.99 3.07 -17.67
CA GLY A 101 -18.27 3.19 -18.93
C GLY A 101 -16.82 3.67 -18.90
N ASN A 102 -16.39 4.46 -17.92
CA ASN A 102 -15.03 5.01 -17.91
C ASN A 102 -14.20 4.48 -16.73
N LYS A 103 -13.63 3.30 -16.87
CA LYS A 103 -12.56 2.85 -15.97
C LYS A 103 -11.34 3.74 -16.15
N GLN A 104 -10.79 4.24 -15.06
CA GLN A 104 -9.52 4.96 -15.09
C GLN A 104 -8.39 3.95 -14.94
N GLU A 105 -7.41 4.01 -15.82
CA GLU A 105 -6.27 3.09 -15.82
C GLU A 105 -4.96 3.89 -15.71
N VAL A 106 -4.04 3.37 -14.90
CA VAL A 106 -2.67 3.89 -14.80
C VAL A 106 -1.70 2.76 -15.09
N LYS A 107 -0.75 3.01 -15.97
CA LYS A 107 0.32 2.06 -16.30
C LYS A 107 1.59 2.44 -15.57
N VAL A 108 2.21 1.46 -14.91
CA VAL A 108 3.49 1.58 -14.23
C VAL A 108 4.49 0.67 -14.94
N ASN A 109 5.56 1.25 -15.47
CA ASN A 109 6.52 0.51 -16.30
C ASN A 109 7.31 -0.49 -15.47
N LYS A 110 7.67 -0.09 -14.24
CA LYS A 110 8.46 -0.92 -13.33
C LYS A 110 8.11 -0.63 -11.87
N ALA A 111 7.91 -1.66 -11.08
CA ALA A 111 7.80 -1.59 -9.64
C ALA A 111 8.67 -2.64 -8.96
N ILE A 112 8.94 -2.46 -7.68
CA ILE A 112 9.64 -3.41 -6.82
C ILE A 112 8.74 -3.79 -5.65
N ILE A 113 8.75 -5.06 -5.27
CA ILE A 113 8.02 -5.57 -4.11
C ILE A 113 8.83 -5.29 -2.85
N ARG A 114 8.34 -4.39 -2.00
CA ARG A 114 8.97 -4.05 -0.71
C ARG A 114 8.49 -4.90 0.45
N ARG A 115 7.32 -5.50 0.29
CA ARG A 115 6.72 -6.40 1.28
C ARG A 115 6.01 -7.53 0.56
N ALA A 116 6.27 -8.76 1.01
CA ALA A 116 5.57 -9.95 0.58
C ALA A 116 5.37 -10.83 1.82
N GLU A 117 4.12 -10.98 2.28
CA GLU A 117 3.79 -11.68 3.51
C GLU A 117 2.54 -12.53 3.29
N HIS A 118 2.56 -13.75 3.80
CA HIS A 118 1.40 -14.63 3.83
C HIS A 118 0.65 -14.50 5.16
N ASP A 119 -0.65 -14.21 5.11
CA ASP A 119 -1.54 -14.26 6.26
C ASP A 119 -2.30 -15.60 6.26
N PRO A 120 -1.89 -16.56 7.10
CA PRO A 120 -2.49 -17.88 7.12
C PRO A 120 -3.92 -17.89 7.68
N GLN A 121 -4.28 -16.91 8.52
CA GLN A 121 -5.62 -16.82 9.09
C GLN A 121 -6.65 -16.39 8.04
N LYS A 122 -6.27 -15.45 7.18
CA LYS A 122 -7.14 -14.92 6.13
C LYS A 122 -6.93 -15.60 4.78
N ASN A 123 -5.93 -16.47 4.68
CA ASN A 123 -5.50 -17.15 3.46
C ASN A 123 -5.32 -16.16 2.29
N LEU A 124 -4.52 -15.14 2.53
CA LEU A 124 -4.17 -14.12 1.56
C LEU A 124 -2.70 -13.73 1.65
N ASP A 125 -2.15 -13.31 0.51
CA ASP A 125 -0.83 -12.75 0.41
C ASP A 125 -0.90 -11.23 0.36
N LEU A 126 -0.13 -10.56 1.21
CA LEU A 126 -0.04 -9.11 1.29
C LEU A 126 1.21 -8.63 0.56
N TYR A 127 1.03 -7.66 -0.33
CA TYR A 127 2.11 -7.07 -1.12
C TYR A 127 2.13 -5.56 -1.01
N ALA A 128 3.33 -5.00 -0.76
CA ALA A 128 3.58 -3.58 -0.93
C ALA A 128 4.49 -3.36 -2.14
N PHE A 129 4.03 -2.56 -3.09
CA PHE A 129 4.73 -2.20 -4.32
C PHE A 129 5.25 -0.77 -4.23
N GLU A 130 6.50 -0.57 -4.60
CA GLU A 130 7.08 0.75 -4.82
C GLU A 130 7.25 0.97 -6.32
N PHE A 131 6.73 2.08 -6.84
CA PHE A 131 6.87 2.45 -8.23
C PHE A 131 8.29 2.95 -8.50
N VAL A 132 8.99 2.29 -9.42
CA VAL A 132 10.38 2.60 -9.79
C VAL A 132 10.43 3.46 -11.05
N SER A 133 9.54 3.17 -12.00
CA SER A 133 9.44 3.91 -13.26
C SER A 133 7.99 4.00 -13.71
N ILE A 134 7.57 5.22 -14.02
CA ILE A 134 6.26 5.54 -14.55
C ILE A 134 6.43 6.64 -15.60
N ASP A 135 5.73 6.56 -16.72
CA ASP A 135 5.78 7.57 -17.76
C ASP A 135 5.11 8.86 -17.30
N ARG A 136 5.62 10.00 -17.74
CA ARG A 136 5.18 11.33 -17.33
C ARG A 136 3.67 11.53 -17.45
N ASP A 137 3.04 11.01 -18.51
CA ASP A 137 1.60 11.18 -18.69
C ASP A 137 0.80 10.25 -17.76
N GLN A 138 1.31 9.05 -17.47
CA GLN A 138 0.73 8.14 -16.49
C GLN A 138 0.91 8.68 -15.06
N GLU A 139 2.02 9.32 -14.78
CA GLU A 139 2.26 10.01 -13.50
C GLU A 139 1.27 11.15 -13.28
N LYS A 140 1.01 12.00 -14.30
CA LYS A 140 -0.01 13.05 -14.23
C LYS A 140 -1.40 12.48 -13.98
N MET A 141 -1.73 11.35 -14.63
CA MET A 141 -3.00 10.68 -14.41
C MET A 141 -3.11 10.14 -12.99
N LEU A 142 -2.04 9.52 -12.47
CA LEU A 142 -1.97 9.06 -11.08
C LEU A 142 -2.17 10.21 -10.10
N ILE A 143 -1.50 11.34 -10.31
CA ILE A 143 -1.66 12.56 -9.51
C ILE A 143 -3.13 12.99 -9.48
N LYS A 144 -3.76 13.08 -10.63
CA LYS A 144 -5.17 13.46 -10.75
C LYS A 144 -6.08 12.54 -9.95
N ILE A 145 -5.90 11.23 -10.10
CA ILE A 145 -6.67 10.22 -9.35
C ILE A 145 -6.47 10.38 -7.84
N ILE A 146 -5.24 10.56 -7.38
CA ILE A 146 -4.94 10.76 -5.96
C ILE A 146 -5.63 12.03 -5.43
N TYR A 147 -5.63 13.13 -6.16
CA TYR A 147 -6.35 14.35 -5.75
C TYR A 147 -7.87 14.14 -5.71
N ASP A 148 -8.44 13.43 -6.67
CA ASP A 148 -9.87 13.12 -6.68
C ASP A 148 -10.25 12.24 -5.48
N LEU A 149 -9.47 11.20 -5.18
CA LEU A 149 -9.64 10.36 -3.99
C LEU A 149 -9.52 11.17 -2.69
N GLN A 150 -8.57 12.08 -2.61
CA GLN A 150 -8.39 12.94 -1.44
C GLN A 150 -9.60 13.86 -1.23
N ARG A 151 -10.13 14.44 -2.30
CA ARG A 151 -11.34 15.28 -2.24
C ARG A 151 -12.53 14.49 -1.74
N LEU A 152 -12.76 13.28 -2.27
CA LEU A 152 -13.85 12.40 -1.81
C LEU A 152 -13.69 12.02 -0.34
N PHE A 153 -12.46 11.78 0.12
CA PHE A 153 -12.19 11.47 1.54
C PHE A 153 -12.53 12.64 2.46
N LEU A 154 -12.23 13.87 2.04
CA LEU A 154 -12.53 15.08 2.83
C LEU A 154 -14.02 15.42 2.87
N GLN A 155 -14.79 15.06 1.83
CA GLN A 155 -16.23 15.28 1.78
C GLN A 155 -17.03 14.30 2.66
N LYS A 156 -16.44 13.16 3.04
CA LYS A 156 -17.09 12.16 3.90
C LYS A 156 -16.86 12.38 5.41
N LYS A 157 -16.14 13.43 5.78
CA LYS A 157 -15.97 13.89 7.17
C LYS A 157 -16.96 14.99 7.49
#